data_2c4418ff15408949f73036d87e4412ad
#
_entry.id   2c4418ff15408949f73036d87e4412ad
#
_cell.length_a   1.000
_cell.length_b   1.000
_cell.length_c   1.000
_cell.angle_alpha   90.00
_cell.angle_beta   90.00
_cell.angle_gamma   90.00
#
_symmetry.space_group_name_H-M   'P 1'
#
loop_
_entity.id
_entity.type
_entity.pdbx_description
1 polymer ?
#
loop_
_entity_poly.entity_id
_entity_poly.type
_entity_poly.pdbx_seq_one_letter_code
_entity_poly.pdbx_strand_id
1 'polypeptide(L)'
;MTRFLSRRTMLTQFLRLSVAGGGVVLVAACRRGGAAMCVDERTLSSGQRSLRKSLKYLPQSPAPDKRCAGCVFFSAGTGPSCGDCKILGGPVAADGFCESWAPRPS
;
A
#
# COMPACT_ATOMS: atom_id res chain seq x y z
N MET A 1 26.55 23.24 -39.60
CA MET A 1 27.12 23.27 -38.25
C MET A 1 26.19 23.82 -37.19
N THR A 2 25.34 24.79 -37.49
CA THR A 2 24.36 25.33 -36.55
C THR A 2 23.30 24.32 -36.10
N ARG A 3 22.99 23.32 -36.90
CA ARG A 3 22.01 22.28 -36.58
C ARG A 3 22.50 21.34 -35.48
N PHE A 4 23.80 21.13 -35.37
CA PHE A 4 24.35 20.27 -34.31
C PHE A 4 24.28 20.90 -32.94
N LEU A 5 24.44 22.21 -32.87
CA LEU A 5 24.37 22.95 -31.61
C LEU A 5 22.96 22.98 -31.04
N SER A 6 21.93 23.12 -31.90
CA SER A 6 20.54 23.15 -31.42
C SER A 6 20.05 21.78 -30.92
N ARG A 7 20.57 20.68 -31.49
CA ARG A 7 20.24 19.34 -30.99
C ARG A 7 20.85 19.07 -29.61
N ARG A 8 22.07 19.53 -29.39
CA ARG A 8 22.70 19.38 -28.07
C ARG A 8 21.99 20.19 -27.00
N THR A 9 21.54 21.37 -27.33
CA THR A 9 20.81 22.23 -26.39
C THR A 9 19.46 21.62 -26.02
N MET A 10 18.77 21.02 -26.97
CA MET A 10 17.51 20.32 -26.71
C MET A 10 17.69 19.11 -25.79
N LEU A 11 18.74 18.33 -26.02
CA LEU A 11 19.04 17.16 -25.20
C LEU A 11 19.31 17.51 -23.74
N THR A 12 20.03 18.62 -23.53
CA THR A 12 20.30 19.08 -22.15
C THR A 12 19.04 19.57 -21.45
N GLN A 13 18.12 20.18 -22.18
CA GLN A 13 16.85 20.63 -21.61
C GLN A 13 15.95 19.45 -21.25
N PHE A 14 15.92 18.40 -22.08
CA PHE A 14 15.16 17.19 -21.77
C PHE A 14 15.67 16.47 -20.54
N LEU A 15 17.00 16.42 -20.37
CA LEU A 15 17.60 15.80 -19.20
C LEU A 15 17.23 16.53 -17.89
N ARG A 16 17.17 17.85 -17.95
CA ARG A 16 16.78 18.64 -16.77
C ARG A 16 15.33 18.41 -16.38
N LEU A 17 14.44 18.31 -17.33
CA LEU A 17 13.03 18.05 -17.10
C LEU A 17 12.80 16.65 -16.52
N SER A 18 13.58 15.67 -16.95
CA SER A 18 13.47 14.29 -16.45
C SER A 18 13.81 14.19 -14.97
N VAL A 19 14.84 14.92 -14.53
CA VAL A 19 15.25 14.89 -13.13
C VAL A 19 14.20 15.54 -12.23
N ALA A 20 13.59 16.63 -12.67
CA ALA A 20 12.54 17.28 -11.90
C ALA A 20 11.29 16.40 -11.78
N GLY A 21 10.92 15.70 -12.83
CA GLY A 21 9.79 14.78 -12.81
C GLY A 21 10.01 13.57 -11.90
N GLY A 22 11.23 13.04 -11.87
CA GLY A 22 11.59 11.90 -11.02
C GLY A 22 11.44 12.18 -9.53
N GLY A 23 11.78 13.40 -9.10
CA GLY A 23 11.66 13.78 -7.70
C GLY A 23 10.22 13.79 -7.19
N VAL A 24 9.28 14.24 -8.00
CA VAL A 24 7.86 14.28 -7.63
C VAL A 24 7.29 12.88 -7.48
N VAL A 25 7.68 11.94 -8.34
CA VAL A 25 7.22 10.54 -8.27
C VAL A 25 7.71 9.87 -6.99
N LEU A 26 8.96 10.12 -6.57
CA LEU A 26 9.50 9.56 -5.34
C LEU A 26 8.73 10.02 -4.09
N VAL A 27 8.33 11.30 -4.03
CA VAL A 27 7.55 11.82 -2.90
C VAL A 27 6.17 11.16 -2.83
N ALA A 28 5.53 10.94 -3.97
CA ALA A 28 4.24 10.26 -4.02
C ALA A 28 4.34 8.79 -3.55
N ALA A 29 5.42 8.09 -3.91
CA ALA A 29 5.66 6.70 -3.47
C ALA A 29 5.85 6.62 -1.95
N CYS A 30 6.54 7.58 -1.34
CA CYS A 30 6.72 7.63 0.12
C CYS A 30 5.40 7.81 0.86
N ARG A 31 4.46 8.58 0.33
CA ARG A 31 3.14 8.77 0.94
C ARG A 31 2.31 7.49 0.96
N ARG A 32 2.42 6.67 -0.08
CA ARG A 32 1.74 5.38 -0.15
C ARG A 32 2.29 4.39 0.86
N GLY A 33 3.58 4.46 1.15
CA GLY A 33 4.22 3.62 2.17
C GLY A 33 3.67 3.84 3.57
N GLY A 34 3.15 5.04 3.87
CA GLY A 34 2.58 5.36 5.17
C GLY A 34 1.31 4.56 5.51
N ALA A 35 0.53 4.15 4.50
CA ALA A 35 -0.69 3.35 4.70
C ALA A 35 -0.40 1.94 5.20
N ALA A 36 0.81 1.42 4.98
CA ALA A 36 1.23 0.08 5.42
C ALA A 36 1.63 0.02 6.89
N MET A 37 1.64 1.14 7.60
CA MET A 37 2.12 1.24 8.99
C MET A 37 1.15 0.66 10.01
N CYS A 38 -0.03 0.20 9.63
CA CYS A 38 -0.96 -0.46 10.55
C CYS A 38 -0.39 -1.75 11.12
N VAL A 39 0.45 -2.44 10.37
CA VAL A 39 0.99 -3.74 10.73
C VAL A 39 2.51 -3.66 10.75
N ASP A 40 3.09 -3.85 11.94
CA ASP A 40 4.52 -4.04 12.08
C ASP A 40 4.78 -5.54 12.20
N GLU A 41 5.33 -6.13 11.16
CA GLU A 41 5.58 -7.58 11.10
C GLU A 41 6.50 -8.07 12.22
N ARG A 42 7.35 -7.18 12.76
CA ARG A 42 8.25 -7.54 13.86
C ARG A 42 7.52 -7.76 15.17
N THR A 43 6.33 -7.17 15.32
CA THR A 43 5.51 -7.35 16.54
C THR A 43 4.58 -8.56 16.45
N LEU A 44 4.45 -9.17 15.29
CA LEU A 44 3.60 -10.34 15.09
C LEU A 44 4.32 -11.61 15.54
N SER A 45 3.55 -12.56 16.10
CA SER A 45 4.07 -13.90 16.39
C SER A 45 4.35 -14.64 15.09
N SER A 46 5.14 -15.72 15.18
CA SER A 46 5.42 -16.58 14.01
C SER A 46 4.14 -17.20 13.44
N GLY A 47 3.19 -17.56 14.31
CA GLY A 47 1.89 -18.07 13.89
C GLY A 47 1.07 -17.06 13.12
N GLN A 48 1.05 -15.81 13.62
CA GLN A 48 0.34 -14.74 12.94
C GLN A 48 0.94 -14.45 11.54
N ARG A 49 2.27 -14.45 11.45
CA ARG A 49 2.94 -14.24 10.15
C ARG A 49 2.66 -15.38 9.17
N SER A 50 2.69 -16.63 9.66
CA SER A 50 2.37 -17.80 8.83
C SER A 50 0.94 -17.76 8.31
N LEU A 51 0.00 -17.41 9.18
CA LEU A 51 -1.42 -17.33 8.82
C LEU A 51 -1.68 -16.26 7.77
N ARG A 52 -1.03 -15.10 7.91
CA ARG A 52 -1.14 -14.00 6.94
C ARG A 52 -0.60 -14.39 5.58
N LYS A 53 0.49 -15.17 5.56
CA LYS A 53 1.03 -15.74 4.31
C LYS A 53 0.07 -16.73 3.68
N SER A 54 -0.46 -17.63 4.48
CA SER A 54 -1.38 -18.68 3.99
C SER A 54 -2.66 -18.10 3.41
N LEU A 55 -3.20 -17.05 4.04
CA LEU A 55 -4.42 -16.39 3.60
C LEU A 55 -4.14 -15.23 2.66
N LYS A 56 -2.90 -15.02 2.27
CA LYS A 56 -2.47 -14.00 1.31
C LYS A 56 -2.95 -12.61 1.68
N TYR A 57 -2.71 -12.23 2.95
CA TYR A 57 -3.04 -10.90 3.42
C TYR A 57 -2.31 -9.82 2.62
N LEU A 58 -3.04 -8.81 2.18
CA LEU A 58 -2.50 -7.65 1.48
C LEU A 58 -2.88 -6.39 2.25
N PRO A 59 -1.95 -5.44 2.42
CA PRO A 59 -2.27 -4.17 3.10
C PRO A 59 -3.18 -3.28 2.28
N GLN A 60 -3.32 -3.56 0.99
CA GLN A 60 -4.25 -2.86 0.12
C GLN A 60 -4.98 -3.86 -0.76
N SER A 61 -6.31 -3.85 -0.69
CA SER A 61 -7.15 -4.77 -1.46
C SER A 61 -7.08 -4.46 -2.96
N PRO A 62 -6.96 -5.48 -3.81
CA PRO A 62 -7.09 -5.29 -5.25
C PRO A 62 -8.54 -5.06 -5.70
N ALA A 63 -9.52 -5.34 -4.82
CA ALA A 63 -10.94 -5.16 -5.10
C ALA A 63 -11.53 -4.12 -4.14
N PRO A 64 -12.02 -2.96 -4.62
CA PRO A 64 -12.51 -1.89 -3.74
C PRO A 64 -13.71 -2.29 -2.88
N ASP A 65 -14.50 -3.26 -3.30
CA ASP A 65 -15.66 -3.76 -2.57
C ASP A 65 -15.33 -4.85 -1.55
N LYS A 66 -14.10 -5.34 -1.54
CA LYS A 66 -13.65 -6.41 -0.63
C LYS A 66 -12.48 -5.95 0.21
N ARG A 67 -12.74 -4.99 1.09
CA ARG A 67 -11.71 -4.48 2.01
C ARG A 67 -11.97 -4.98 3.42
N CYS A 68 -10.92 -5.07 4.22
CA CYS A 68 -11.02 -5.51 5.61
C CYS A 68 -12.09 -4.74 6.39
N ALA A 69 -12.25 -3.46 6.17
CA ALA A 69 -13.27 -2.65 6.82
C ALA A 69 -14.69 -3.17 6.60
N GLY A 70 -14.96 -3.85 5.49
CA GLY A 70 -16.25 -4.47 5.19
C GLY A 70 -16.33 -5.94 5.55
N CYS A 71 -15.32 -6.49 6.20
CA CYS A 71 -15.26 -7.90 6.55
C CYS A 71 -15.90 -8.17 7.91
N VAL A 72 -16.61 -9.29 8.03
CA VAL A 72 -17.28 -9.68 9.28
C VAL A 72 -16.29 -9.90 10.43
N PHE A 73 -15.04 -10.24 10.14
CA PHE A 73 -14.02 -10.50 11.15
C PHE A 73 -13.23 -9.25 11.56
N PHE A 74 -13.54 -8.10 10.98
CA PHE A 74 -12.84 -6.86 11.24
C PHE A 74 -13.49 -6.10 12.41
N SER A 75 -12.63 -5.57 13.27
CA SER A 75 -13.02 -4.64 14.34
C SER A 75 -12.25 -3.35 14.16
N ALA A 76 -12.96 -2.21 14.23
CA ALA A 76 -12.34 -0.91 14.07
C ALA A 76 -11.31 -0.66 15.18
N GLY A 77 -10.17 -0.10 14.81
CA GLY A 77 -9.11 0.27 15.73
C GLY A 77 -9.23 1.72 16.19
N THR A 78 -8.11 2.25 16.69
CA THR A 78 -8.04 3.62 17.22
C THR A 78 -8.05 4.69 16.14
N GLY A 79 -7.85 4.33 14.88
CA GLY A 79 -7.85 5.26 13.75
C GLY A 79 -8.69 4.76 12.60
N PRO A 80 -8.96 5.61 11.58
CA PRO A 80 -9.80 5.23 10.45
C PRO A 80 -9.15 4.25 9.49
N SER A 81 -7.82 4.15 9.53
CA SER A 81 -7.05 3.36 8.57
C SER A 81 -6.66 1.98 9.08
N CYS A 82 -6.83 1.70 10.36
CA CYS A 82 -6.36 0.47 10.99
C CYS A 82 -7.45 -0.19 11.82
N GLY A 83 -7.34 -1.51 12.02
CA GLY A 83 -8.23 -2.26 12.86
C GLY A 83 -7.62 -3.60 13.21
N ASP A 84 -8.44 -4.52 13.71
CA ASP A 84 -8.02 -5.87 14.08
C ASP A 84 -8.85 -6.89 13.35
N CYS A 85 -8.24 -8.05 13.06
CA CYS A 85 -8.90 -9.17 12.42
C CYS A 85 -8.92 -10.37 13.34
N LYS A 86 -10.09 -10.96 13.56
CA LYS A 86 -10.23 -12.13 14.44
C LYS A 86 -9.58 -13.37 13.85
N ILE A 87 -9.56 -13.48 12.51
CA ILE A 87 -8.96 -14.64 11.84
C ILE A 87 -7.45 -14.54 11.79
N LEU A 88 -6.93 -13.38 11.36
CA LEU A 88 -5.49 -13.20 11.24
C LEU A 88 -4.81 -12.99 12.59
N GLY A 89 -5.57 -12.57 13.58
CA GLY A 89 -5.05 -12.28 14.92
C GLY A 89 -4.18 -11.03 14.92
N GLY A 90 -4.74 -9.89 15.40
CA GLY A 90 -3.98 -8.66 15.52
C GLY A 90 -4.28 -7.63 14.44
N PRO A 91 -3.41 -6.63 14.30
CA PRO A 91 -3.69 -5.46 13.48
C PRO A 91 -3.71 -5.75 11.99
N VAL A 92 -4.63 -5.08 11.30
CA VAL A 92 -4.75 -5.11 9.84
C VAL A 92 -5.09 -3.71 9.35
N ALA A 93 -4.79 -3.45 8.08
CA ALA A 93 -5.21 -2.21 7.43
C ALA A 93 -6.70 -2.30 7.07
N ALA A 94 -7.43 -1.21 7.28
CA ALA A 94 -8.84 -1.13 6.90
C ALA A 94 -9.02 -1.35 5.39
N ASP A 95 -8.06 -0.91 4.59
CA ASP A 95 -8.05 -1.09 3.14
C ASP A 95 -7.47 -2.42 2.68
N GLY A 96 -7.07 -3.28 3.61
CA GLY A 96 -6.45 -4.57 3.31
C GLY A 96 -7.43 -5.63 2.83
N PHE A 97 -6.90 -6.82 2.62
CA PHE A 97 -7.66 -7.96 2.13
C PHE A 97 -6.97 -9.26 2.50
N CYS A 98 -7.73 -10.33 2.71
CA CYS A 98 -7.21 -11.69 2.78
C CYS A 98 -8.21 -12.65 2.14
N GLU A 99 -7.78 -13.89 1.87
CA GLU A 99 -8.63 -14.88 1.19
C GLU A 99 -9.82 -15.32 2.04
N SER A 100 -9.79 -15.12 3.35
CA SER A 100 -10.91 -15.43 4.24
C SER A 100 -11.91 -14.29 4.36
N TRP A 101 -11.78 -13.25 3.55
CA TRP A 101 -12.71 -12.13 3.57
C TRP A 101 -14.15 -12.61 3.37
N ALA A 102 -15.05 -12.11 4.22
CA ALA A 102 -16.46 -12.40 4.13
C ALA A 102 -17.26 -11.13 4.46
N PRO A 103 -18.35 -10.85 3.71
CA PRO A 103 -19.12 -9.63 3.92
C PRO A 103 -19.84 -9.64 5.28
N ARG A 104 -20.00 -8.47 5.85
CA ARG A 104 -20.81 -8.30 7.06
C ARG A 104 -22.27 -8.55 6.72
N PRO A 105 -23.04 -9.21 7.60
CA PRO A 105 -24.48 -9.31 7.43
C PRO A 105 -25.10 -7.93 7.54
N SER A 106 -26.02 -7.61 6.65
CA SER A 106 -26.74 -6.33 6.63
C SER A 106 -27.87 -6.30 7.62
#